data_1d6430444f1c45a6650779d22c48cbf3
#
_entry.id   1d6430444f1c45a6650779d22c48cbf3
#
_cell.length_a   1.000
_cell.length_b   1.000
_cell.length_c   1.000
_cell.angle_alpha   90.00
_cell.angle_beta   90.00
_cell.angle_gamma   90.00
#
_symmetry.space_group_name_H-M   'P 1'
#
loop_
_entity.id
_entity.type
_entity.pdbx_description
1 polymer ?
#
loop_
_entity_poly.entity_id
_entity_poly.type
_entity_poly.pdbx_seq_one_letter_code
_entity_poly.pdbx_strand_id
1 'polypeptide(L)'
;MKSTEFVWLSFLSAARRNIYMPETESRLIKRRKFRNRSRWFVFIIAAVTVLFTVYPTLGGQVVSNGTEMRYSLLRIESICEGWSNGYFPVRVNPLFFDNYGYGASLTSPDLFLWIPAFLRRLGLGLTDAYNLFICLCVTLCWCTTYKAGKDITKSRYGGLIAAATVVLSQYYANTLFYRASYEDYLSFIFVPVAVLGLYDIFYREYKKPWIYFLGMLGLCCSSVRLFAMMFILSVALFCVYAPVFRKKPKFLLVLLLSFVLIAALTCSFWLPYLEQLKYIDFTEKVDINWENSSVGINRLIANTQAVSDGTVMSASFGAVLILLTLLRFFVRKKDDTAKILPLADRLLFLGYFCLFLSSSLFPIKFWWILKFIGYPARFYIFAVIFFAIAIAIVMHIGLKGKLLRSVALYSLIAVSILVGLAEADARNVSYISFSNGYYKNDPNRTYSISSTSLIPANTKHNELYKGNSVFFDDGSERYITARDGTSIEFDVEGSEKYADLPLLYYYGYTAELLDADGNLTPVKLDGEGENKVCRVYLSKVGKGTVRVWYRPTSLQNLSLGITVGSLVACAGVFGIYYSRKKQRGVADEQTV
;
A
#
# COMPACT_ATOMS: atom_id res chain seq x y z
N MET A 1 61.30 -5.62 -54.42
CA MET A 1 60.70 -6.82 -53.86
C MET A 1 60.94 -6.99 -52.35
N LYS A 2 60.89 -5.93 -51.53
CA LYS A 2 61.02 -6.06 -50.04
C LYS A 2 59.91 -5.35 -49.24
N SER A 3 58.88 -4.77 -49.89
CA SER A 3 57.80 -4.06 -49.19
C SER A 3 56.49 -4.85 -49.06
N THR A 4 56.32 -5.92 -49.86
CA THR A 4 55.09 -6.74 -49.82
C THR A 4 55.10 -7.86 -48.77
N GLU A 5 56.27 -8.32 -48.38
CA GLU A 5 56.36 -9.34 -47.27
C GLU A 5 56.09 -8.77 -45.88
N PHE A 6 56.39 -7.48 -45.68
CA PHE A 6 56.16 -6.84 -44.39
C PHE A 6 54.66 -6.58 -44.10
N VAL A 7 53.86 -6.32 -45.14
CA VAL A 7 52.40 -6.14 -45.02
C VAL A 7 51.71 -7.47 -44.75
N TRP A 8 52.14 -8.58 -45.34
CA TRP A 8 51.58 -9.90 -45.07
C TRP A 8 51.93 -10.44 -43.68
N LEU A 9 53.12 -10.17 -43.19
CA LEU A 9 53.52 -10.53 -41.82
C LEU A 9 52.77 -9.70 -40.73
N SER A 10 52.46 -8.43 -41.00
CA SER A 10 51.62 -7.63 -40.12
C SER A 10 50.17 -8.07 -40.12
N PHE A 11 49.60 -8.49 -41.24
CA PHE A 11 48.25 -9.05 -41.33
C PHE A 11 48.16 -10.41 -40.67
N LEU A 12 49.15 -11.30 -40.80
CA LEU A 12 49.21 -12.60 -40.13
C LEU A 12 49.46 -12.48 -38.63
N SER A 13 50.20 -11.43 -38.18
CA SER A 13 50.34 -11.16 -36.75
C SER A 13 49.07 -10.58 -36.12
N ALA A 14 48.32 -9.75 -36.87
CA ALA A 14 47.01 -9.25 -36.47
C ALA A 14 45.96 -10.35 -36.45
N ALA A 15 45.97 -11.25 -37.42
CA ALA A 15 45.07 -12.44 -37.46
C ALA A 15 45.42 -13.44 -36.34
N ARG A 16 46.70 -13.66 -36.02
CA ARG A 16 47.09 -14.50 -34.85
C ARG A 16 46.77 -13.88 -33.51
N ARG A 17 46.75 -12.55 -33.32
CA ARG A 17 46.32 -11.91 -32.10
C ARG A 17 44.82 -12.09 -31.80
N ASN A 18 44.01 -12.31 -32.83
CA ASN A 18 42.57 -12.57 -32.65
C ASN A 18 42.22 -14.05 -32.31
N ILE A 19 43.18 -14.99 -32.37
CA ILE A 19 42.95 -16.40 -32.14
C ILE A 19 43.37 -16.88 -30.76
N TYR A 20 44.22 -16.14 -30.02
CA TYR A 20 44.63 -16.47 -28.67
C TYR A 20 44.08 -15.45 -27.65
N MET A 21 42.78 -15.53 -27.40
CA MET A 21 42.27 -14.94 -26.15
C MET A 21 42.83 -15.76 -24.98
N PRO A 22 43.44 -15.11 -23.95
CA PRO A 22 43.87 -15.80 -22.73
C PRO A 22 42.69 -16.59 -22.17
N GLU A 23 42.91 -17.80 -21.68
CA GLU A 23 41.86 -18.69 -21.17
C GLU A 23 40.98 -18.02 -20.09
N THR A 24 41.57 -17.10 -19.35
CA THR A 24 40.88 -16.21 -18.39
C THR A 24 39.88 -15.26 -19.04
N GLU A 25 40.18 -14.66 -20.19
CA GLU A 25 39.31 -13.70 -20.88
C GLU A 25 38.12 -14.40 -21.53
N SER A 26 38.35 -15.56 -22.15
CA SER A 26 37.28 -16.39 -22.68
C SER A 26 36.31 -16.89 -21.61
N ARG A 27 36.81 -17.25 -20.43
CA ARG A 27 36.00 -17.63 -19.25
C ARG A 27 35.19 -16.45 -18.72
N LEU A 28 35.76 -15.24 -18.68
CA LEU A 28 35.05 -14.03 -18.28
C LEU A 28 33.92 -13.66 -19.25
N ILE A 29 34.15 -13.73 -20.55
CA ILE A 29 33.12 -13.48 -21.58
C ILE A 29 32.00 -14.53 -21.48
N LYS A 30 32.33 -15.82 -21.33
CA LYS A 30 31.32 -16.88 -21.14
C LYS A 30 30.52 -16.65 -19.86
N ARG A 31 31.16 -16.26 -18.75
CA ARG A 31 30.47 -15.91 -17.48
C ARG A 31 29.57 -14.69 -17.66
N ARG A 32 30.01 -13.66 -18.41
CA ARG A 32 29.22 -12.45 -18.69
C ARG A 32 28.00 -12.75 -19.57
N LYS A 33 28.15 -13.56 -20.64
CA LYS A 33 27.04 -14.03 -21.50
C LYS A 33 26.03 -14.86 -20.69
N PHE A 34 26.49 -15.82 -19.89
CA PHE A 34 25.63 -16.63 -19.04
C PHE A 34 24.87 -15.79 -18.01
N ARG A 35 25.53 -14.82 -17.37
CA ARG A 35 24.92 -13.89 -16.42
C ARG A 35 23.84 -13.03 -17.08
N ASN A 36 24.08 -12.55 -18.30
CA ASN A 36 23.11 -11.77 -19.06
C ASN A 36 21.91 -12.62 -19.46
N ARG A 37 22.12 -13.81 -20.04
CA ARG A 37 21.03 -14.74 -20.39
C ARG A 37 20.14 -15.06 -19.18
N SER A 38 20.74 -15.27 -18.02
CA SER A 38 20.00 -15.52 -16.79
C SER A 38 19.24 -14.29 -16.26
N ARG A 39 19.68 -13.05 -16.56
CA ARG A 39 18.95 -11.82 -16.23
C ARG A 39 17.74 -11.65 -17.15
N TRP A 40 17.92 -11.86 -18.45
CA TRP A 40 16.83 -11.84 -19.42
C TRP A 40 15.74 -12.86 -19.10
N PHE A 41 16.12 -14.06 -18.69
CA PHE A 41 15.17 -15.07 -18.25
C PHE A 41 14.31 -14.58 -17.07
N VAL A 42 14.93 -13.99 -16.05
CA VAL A 42 14.20 -13.41 -14.90
C VAL A 42 13.26 -12.30 -15.37
N PHE A 43 13.73 -11.43 -16.27
CA PHE A 43 12.92 -10.34 -16.82
C PHE A 43 11.71 -10.85 -17.61
N ILE A 44 11.88 -11.86 -18.46
CA ILE A 44 10.77 -12.46 -19.24
C ILE A 44 9.70 -13.04 -18.32
N ILE A 45 10.10 -13.79 -17.29
CA ILE A 45 9.15 -14.36 -16.32
C ILE A 45 8.44 -13.25 -15.55
N ALA A 46 9.17 -12.20 -15.14
CA ALA A 46 8.57 -11.03 -14.50
C ALA A 46 7.53 -10.37 -15.42
N ALA A 47 7.91 -10.09 -16.67
CA ALA A 47 7.02 -9.47 -17.65
C ALA A 47 5.74 -10.30 -17.87
N VAL A 48 5.88 -11.61 -18.08
CA VAL A 48 4.72 -12.50 -18.31
C VAL A 48 3.79 -12.51 -17.09
N THR A 49 4.33 -12.70 -15.88
CA THR A 49 3.50 -12.80 -14.68
C THR A 49 2.87 -11.46 -14.31
N VAL A 50 3.60 -10.34 -14.44
CA VAL A 50 3.07 -9.01 -14.18
C VAL A 50 2.01 -8.64 -15.22
N LEU A 51 2.29 -8.78 -16.53
CA LEU A 51 1.35 -8.45 -17.60
C LEU A 51 0.05 -9.26 -17.48
N PHE A 52 0.15 -10.55 -17.14
CA PHE A 52 -1.05 -11.34 -16.89
C PHE A 52 -1.84 -10.82 -15.70
N THR A 53 -1.18 -10.49 -14.58
CA THR A 53 -1.86 -9.98 -13.38
C THR A 53 -2.54 -8.64 -13.64
N VAL A 54 -1.90 -7.74 -14.42
CA VAL A 54 -2.48 -6.41 -14.72
C VAL A 54 -3.35 -6.41 -15.98
N TYR A 55 -3.54 -7.55 -16.63
CA TYR A 55 -4.34 -7.65 -17.85
C TYR A 55 -5.71 -6.96 -17.78
N PRO A 56 -6.47 -7.04 -16.66
CA PRO A 56 -7.74 -6.35 -16.52
C PRO A 56 -7.67 -4.82 -16.63
N THR A 57 -6.47 -4.22 -16.49
CA THR A 57 -6.26 -2.76 -16.52
C THR A 57 -5.77 -2.26 -17.88
N LEU A 58 -5.42 -3.15 -18.82
CA LEU A 58 -4.76 -2.78 -20.08
C LEU A 58 -5.70 -2.13 -21.12
N GLY A 59 -7.00 -2.16 -20.91
CA GLY A 59 -7.99 -1.58 -21.83
C GLY A 59 -8.41 -0.14 -21.52
N GLY A 60 -7.70 0.58 -20.64
CA GLY A 60 -8.14 1.92 -20.19
C GLY A 60 -9.45 1.88 -19.38
N GLN A 61 -9.74 0.74 -18.78
CA GLN A 61 -10.91 0.47 -17.97
C GLN A 61 -10.49 -0.08 -16.61
N VAL A 62 -11.39 -0.03 -15.63
CA VAL A 62 -11.24 -0.67 -14.32
C VAL A 62 -12.33 -1.70 -14.12
N VAL A 63 -12.07 -2.70 -13.28
CA VAL A 63 -13.09 -3.69 -12.91
C VAL A 63 -14.17 -3.01 -12.09
N SER A 64 -15.41 -2.99 -12.59
CA SER A 64 -16.52 -2.26 -11.98
C SER A 64 -16.99 -2.82 -10.64
N ASN A 65 -16.70 -4.09 -10.37
CA ASN A 65 -17.14 -4.82 -9.18
C ASN A 65 -16.26 -4.56 -7.93
N GLY A 66 -15.25 -3.69 -8.04
CA GLY A 66 -14.36 -3.36 -6.93
C GLY A 66 -15.06 -2.55 -5.84
N THR A 67 -15.29 -3.15 -4.67
CA THR A 67 -16.05 -2.53 -3.57
C THR A 67 -15.43 -1.24 -3.04
N GLU A 68 -14.09 -1.17 -2.95
CA GLU A 68 -13.35 0.00 -2.46
C GLU A 68 -12.73 0.83 -3.60
N MET A 69 -12.95 0.44 -4.87
CA MET A 69 -12.37 1.12 -6.03
C MET A 69 -12.86 2.56 -6.15
N ARG A 70 -14.18 2.77 -6.10
CA ARG A 70 -14.78 4.11 -6.23
C ARG A 70 -14.30 5.04 -5.13
N TYR A 71 -14.17 4.54 -3.91
CA TYR A 71 -13.59 5.28 -2.80
C TYR A 71 -12.14 5.70 -3.08
N SER A 72 -11.32 4.80 -3.61
CA SER A 72 -9.93 5.09 -3.96
C SER A 72 -9.82 6.14 -5.08
N LEU A 73 -10.66 6.02 -6.13
CA LEU A 73 -10.70 6.98 -7.24
C LEU A 73 -11.16 8.36 -6.78
N LEU A 74 -12.22 8.43 -5.97
CA LEU A 74 -12.71 9.69 -5.40
C LEU A 74 -11.67 10.36 -4.51
N ARG A 75 -10.91 9.56 -3.74
CA ARG A 75 -9.83 10.07 -2.90
C ARG A 75 -8.67 10.62 -3.73
N ILE A 76 -8.27 9.94 -4.81
CA ILE A 76 -7.24 10.42 -5.75
C ILE A 76 -7.67 11.76 -6.38
N GLU A 77 -8.89 11.84 -6.87
CA GLU A 77 -9.42 13.06 -7.49
C GLU A 77 -9.53 14.21 -6.46
N SER A 78 -9.98 13.91 -5.23
CA SER A 78 -10.02 14.90 -4.14
C SER A 78 -8.64 15.42 -3.75
N ILE A 79 -7.61 14.58 -3.74
CA ILE A 79 -6.23 15.01 -3.49
C ILE A 79 -5.75 15.91 -4.64
N CYS A 80 -6.02 15.53 -5.88
CA CYS A 80 -5.68 16.33 -7.07
C CYS A 80 -6.37 17.70 -7.04
N GLU A 81 -7.66 17.74 -6.69
CA GLU A 81 -8.44 18.97 -6.53
C GLU A 81 -7.87 19.86 -5.42
N GLY A 82 -7.60 19.28 -4.25
CA GLY A 82 -7.01 20.02 -3.13
C GLY A 82 -5.65 20.65 -3.52
N TRP A 83 -4.80 19.94 -4.27
CA TRP A 83 -3.55 20.51 -4.77
C TRP A 83 -3.76 21.62 -5.81
N SER A 84 -4.83 21.51 -6.62
CA SER A 84 -5.17 22.57 -7.57
C SER A 84 -5.54 23.86 -6.86
N ASN A 85 -6.15 23.75 -5.69
CA ASN A 85 -6.58 24.86 -4.83
C ASN A 85 -5.50 25.26 -3.80
N GLY A 86 -4.25 24.80 -3.97
CA GLY A 86 -3.12 25.21 -3.14
C GLY A 86 -3.02 24.52 -1.77
N TYR A 87 -3.86 23.54 -1.45
CA TYR A 87 -3.80 22.81 -0.18
C TYR A 87 -2.76 21.70 -0.22
N PHE A 88 -1.72 21.78 0.62
CA PHE A 88 -0.71 20.73 0.78
C PHE A 88 -0.19 20.64 2.22
N PRO A 89 -0.24 19.46 2.86
CA PRO A 89 -0.98 18.27 2.44
C PRO A 89 -2.50 18.50 2.50
N VAL A 90 -3.26 17.79 1.66
CA VAL A 90 -4.72 17.80 1.71
C VAL A 90 -5.15 17.09 3.00
N ARG A 91 -5.89 17.77 3.87
CA ARG A 91 -6.35 17.21 5.16
C ARG A 91 -7.80 16.74 5.07
N VAL A 92 -8.66 17.58 4.50
CA VAL A 92 -10.06 17.25 4.23
C VAL A 92 -10.22 17.09 2.72
N ASN A 93 -10.76 15.97 2.30
CA ASN A 93 -10.98 15.63 0.90
C ASN A 93 -12.28 16.29 0.40
N PRO A 94 -12.24 17.27 -0.53
CA PRO A 94 -13.39 18.14 -0.79
C PRO A 94 -14.55 17.48 -1.54
N LEU A 95 -14.28 16.48 -2.38
CA LEU A 95 -15.28 15.93 -3.31
C LEU A 95 -16.23 14.88 -2.69
N PHE A 96 -16.11 14.58 -1.40
CA PHE A 96 -16.97 13.62 -0.72
C PHE A 96 -18.28 14.24 -0.26
N PHE A 97 -19.35 13.42 -0.19
CA PHE A 97 -20.67 13.81 0.33
C PHE A 97 -21.20 15.09 -0.32
N ASP A 98 -21.30 15.11 -1.61
CA ASP A 98 -21.76 16.29 -2.38
C ASP A 98 -21.02 17.59 -2.00
N ASN A 99 -19.70 17.49 -1.88
CA ASN A 99 -18.76 18.56 -1.49
C ASN A 99 -18.82 19.00 -0.01
N TYR A 100 -19.51 18.29 0.89
CA TYR A 100 -19.40 18.56 2.34
C TYR A 100 -17.99 18.29 2.88
N GLY A 101 -17.19 17.50 2.14
CA GLY A 101 -15.84 17.14 2.51
C GLY A 101 -15.77 15.96 3.49
N TYR A 102 -14.62 15.27 3.46
CA TYR A 102 -14.36 14.12 4.32
C TYR A 102 -12.92 14.08 4.80
N GLY A 103 -12.70 13.91 6.09
CA GLY A 103 -11.37 13.87 6.70
C GLY A 103 -10.60 12.57 6.45
N ALA A 104 -10.72 11.97 5.26
CA ALA A 104 -10.03 10.71 4.93
C ALA A 104 -8.51 10.83 5.08
N SER A 105 -7.92 11.95 4.66
CA SER A 105 -6.48 12.21 4.76
C SER A 105 -6.01 12.60 6.17
N LEU A 106 -6.94 12.88 7.09
CA LEU A 106 -6.67 13.01 8.52
C LEU A 106 -6.63 11.66 9.23
N THR A 107 -7.32 10.66 8.70
CA THR A 107 -7.64 9.42 9.39
C THR A 107 -7.00 8.16 8.78
N SER A 108 -6.52 8.25 7.53
CA SER A 108 -5.84 7.16 6.83
C SER A 108 -4.62 7.67 6.06
N PRO A 109 -3.51 6.91 6.03
CA PRO A 109 -2.34 7.29 5.24
C PRO A 109 -2.70 7.41 3.76
N ASP A 110 -2.23 8.47 3.11
CA ASP A 110 -2.49 8.75 1.68
C ASP A 110 -1.22 8.93 0.83
N LEU A 111 -0.04 8.78 1.44
CA LEU A 111 1.26 9.01 0.79
C LEU A 111 1.37 8.32 -0.58
N PHE A 112 0.92 7.08 -0.68
CA PHE A 112 1.01 6.34 -1.95
C PHE A 112 -0.06 6.77 -2.96
N LEU A 113 -1.19 7.32 -2.53
CA LEU A 113 -2.21 7.89 -3.41
C LEU A 113 -1.76 9.22 -4.03
N TRP A 114 -0.72 9.85 -3.49
CA TRP A 114 -0.10 11.02 -4.14
C TRP A 114 0.49 10.67 -5.51
N ILE A 115 0.90 9.42 -5.75
CA ILE A 115 1.43 8.99 -7.05
C ILE A 115 0.37 9.12 -8.16
N PRO A 116 -0.79 8.45 -8.08
CA PRO A 116 -1.83 8.62 -9.09
C PRO A 116 -2.44 10.03 -9.10
N ALA A 117 -2.53 10.74 -7.97
CA ALA A 117 -2.97 12.13 -7.93
C ALA A 117 -2.00 13.06 -8.69
N PHE A 118 -0.69 12.84 -8.58
CA PHE A 118 0.31 13.55 -9.36
C PHE A 118 0.21 13.25 -10.86
N LEU A 119 -0.01 12.00 -11.24
CA LEU A 119 -0.24 11.61 -12.64
C LEU A 119 -1.48 12.30 -13.20
N ARG A 120 -2.55 12.42 -12.40
CA ARG A 120 -3.74 13.22 -12.74
C ARG A 120 -3.38 14.69 -12.97
N ARG A 121 -2.56 15.27 -12.11
CA ARG A 121 -2.09 16.66 -12.24
C ARG A 121 -1.26 16.88 -13.51
N LEU A 122 -0.57 15.86 -14.00
CA LEU A 122 0.16 15.87 -15.28
C LEU A 122 -0.75 15.71 -16.51
N GLY A 123 -2.08 15.54 -16.32
CA GLY A 123 -3.07 15.47 -17.41
C GLY A 123 -3.51 14.06 -17.81
N LEU A 124 -3.06 12.99 -17.11
CA LEU A 124 -3.58 11.65 -17.36
C LEU A 124 -5.06 11.55 -16.97
N GLY A 125 -5.82 10.69 -17.64
CA GLY A 125 -7.16 10.31 -17.23
C GLY A 125 -7.17 9.67 -15.84
N LEU A 126 -8.30 9.79 -15.09
CA LEU A 126 -8.41 9.22 -13.74
C LEU A 126 -8.22 7.70 -13.78
N THR A 127 -8.88 7.03 -14.70
CA THR A 127 -8.76 5.58 -14.92
C THR A 127 -7.33 5.18 -15.27
N ASP A 128 -6.67 5.92 -16.17
CA ASP A 128 -5.31 5.61 -16.61
C ASP A 128 -4.28 5.82 -15.49
N ALA A 129 -4.42 6.89 -14.72
CA ALA A 129 -3.56 7.16 -13.56
C ALA A 129 -3.69 6.06 -12.50
N TYR A 130 -4.91 5.58 -12.23
CA TYR A 130 -5.17 4.49 -11.31
C TYR A 130 -4.61 3.15 -11.83
N ASN A 131 -4.84 2.83 -13.10
CA ASN A 131 -4.35 1.61 -13.73
C ASN A 131 -2.81 1.56 -13.77
N LEU A 132 -2.17 2.69 -14.08
CA LEU A 132 -0.71 2.80 -14.03
C LEU A 132 -0.18 2.60 -12.60
N PHE A 133 -0.89 3.11 -11.60
CA PHE A 133 -0.57 2.89 -10.19
C PHE A 133 -0.69 1.41 -9.80
N ILE A 134 -1.74 0.70 -10.24
CA ILE A 134 -1.86 -0.76 -10.05
C ILE A 134 -0.69 -1.50 -10.70
N CYS A 135 -0.34 -1.17 -11.95
CA CYS A 135 0.82 -1.76 -12.65
C CYS A 135 2.13 -1.56 -11.86
N LEU A 136 2.34 -0.38 -11.31
CA LEU A 136 3.48 -0.08 -10.44
C LEU A 136 3.47 -0.94 -9.19
N CYS A 137 2.32 -1.06 -8.50
CA CYS A 137 2.18 -1.86 -7.29
C CYS A 137 2.45 -3.34 -7.53
N VAL A 138 1.92 -3.93 -8.61
CA VAL A 138 2.16 -5.33 -8.99
C VAL A 138 3.65 -5.55 -9.30
N THR A 139 4.28 -4.63 -10.04
CA THR A 139 5.70 -4.70 -10.37
C THR A 139 6.57 -4.64 -9.11
N LEU A 140 6.27 -3.72 -8.19
CA LEU A 140 6.99 -3.61 -6.92
C LEU A 140 6.77 -4.82 -6.02
N CYS A 141 5.55 -5.35 -5.94
CA CYS A 141 5.23 -6.59 -5.21
C CYS A 141 6.05 -7.76 -5.77
N TRP A 142 6.11 -7.90 -7.10
CA TRP A 142 6.94 -8.91 -7.77
C TRP A 142 8.42 -8.76 -7.38
N CYS A 143 8.96 -7.54 -7.47
CA CYS A 143 10.37 -7.26 -7.17
C CYS A 143 10.74 -7.55 -5.71
N THR A 144 9.92 -7.13 -4.76
CA THR A 144 10.17 -7.31 -3.33
C THR A 144 10.07 -8.79 -2.93
N THR A 145 9.06 -9.49 -3.45
CA THR A 145 8.88 -10.93 -3.20
C THR A 145 9.99 -11.75 -3.86
N TYR A 146 10.37 -11.41 -5.10
CA TYR A 146 11.52 -12.03 -5.77
C TYR A 146 12.79 -11.86 -4.94
N LYS A 147 13.04 -10.66 -4.45
CA LYS A 147 14.19 -10.35 -3.61
C LYS A 147 14.17 -11.15 -2.31
N ALA A 148 13.03 -11.22 -1.63
CA ALA A 148 12.86 -11.99 -0.40
C ALA A 148 13.12 -13.49 -0.64
N GLY A 149 12.43 -14.09 -1.61
CA GLY A 149 12.60 -15.49 -1.98
C GLY A 149 14.04 -15.83 -2.40
N LYS A 150 14.65 -14.98 -3.23
CA LYS A 150 16.05 -15.15 -3.67
C LYS A 150 17.04 -15.07 -2.51
N ASP A 151 16.89 -14.11 -1.61
CA ASP A 151 17.87 -13.90 -0.54
C ASP A 151 17.72 -14.94 0.57
N ILE A 152 16.50 -15.45 0.80
CA ILE A 152 16.26 -16.53 1.77
C ILE A 152 16.76 -17.87 1.21
N THR A 153 16.38 -18.23 -0.02
CA THR A 153 16.80 -19.51 -0.66
C THR A 153 18.21 -19.46 -1.23
N LYS A 154 18.84 -18.28 -1.31
CA LYS A 154 20.10 -18.01 -2.02
C LYS A 154 20.07 -18.45 -3.50
N SER A 155 18.88 -18.49 -4.11
CA SER A 155 18.64 -18.96 -5.46
C SER A 155 17.72 -18.04 -6.25
N ARG A 156 18.08 -17.75 -7.51
CA ARG A 156 17.19 -17.03 -8.43
C ARG A 156 15.89 -17.80 -8.69
N TYR A 157 15.98 -19.12 -8.73
CA TYR A 157 14.82 -19.99 -8.89
C TYR A 157 13.84 -19.85 -7.73
N GLY A 158 14.32 -19.85 -6.49
CA GLY A 158 13.47 -19.61 -5.32
C GLY A 158 12.82 -18.23 -5.36
N GLY A 159 13.54 -17.21 -5.84
CA GLY A 159 12.97 -15.88 -6.06
C GLY A 159 11.83 -15.89 -7.08
N LEU A 160 12.03 -16.57 -8.23
CA LEU A 160 11.00 -16.70 -9.29
C LEU A 160 9.74 -17.41 -8.80
N ILE A 161 9.91 -18.53 -8.08
CA ILE A 161 8.78 -19.27 -7.51
C ILE A 161 8.01 -18.38 -6.53
N ALA A 162 8.70 -17.74 -5.57
CA ALA A 162 8.03 -16.88 -4.59
C ALA A 162 7.25 -15.74 -5.28
N ALA A 163 7.88 -15.02 -6.21
CA ALA A 163 7.25 -13.89 -6.89
C ALA A 163 6.04 -14.32 -7.73
N ALA A 164 6.19 -15.38 -8.56
CA ALA A 164 5.10 -15.91 -9.37
C ALA A 164 3.93 -16.39 -8.50
N THR A 165 4.22 -17.10 -7.40
CA THR A 165 3.21 -17.60 -6.47
C THR A 165 2.40 -16.47 -5.85
N VAL A 166 3.03 -15.33 -5.49
CA VAL A 166 2.31 -14.20 -4.88
C VAL A 166 1.49 -13.44 -5.91
N VAL A 167 2.12 -12.98 -7.01
CA VAL A 167 1.40 -12.11 -7.96
C VAL A 167 0.30 -12.82 -8.74
N LEU A 168 0.42 -14.14 -8.93
CA LEU A 168 -0.61 -14.97 -9.56
C LEU A 168 -1.57 -15.61 -8.54
N SER A 169 -1.46 -15.29 -7.24
CA SER A 169 -2.39 -15.82 -6.24
C SER A 169 -3.79 -15.23 -6.40
N GLN A 170 -4.81 -16.06 -6.21
CA GLN A 170 -6.22 -15.65 -6.28
C GLN A 170 -6.52 -14.53 -5.28
N TYR A 171 -5.97 -14.61 -4.07
CA TYR A 171 -6.22 -13.58 -3.08
C TYR A 171 -5.58 -12.23 -3.43
N TYR A 172 -4.39 -12.21 -4.07
CA TYR A 172 -3.81 -10.96 -4.54
C TYR A 172 -4.66 -10.32 -5.65
N ALA A 173 -5.13 -11.11 -6.63
CA ALA A 173 -6.07 -10.63 -7.63
C ALA A 173 -7.37 -10.10 -7.00
N ASN A 174 -7.86 -10.77 -5.95
CA ASN A 174 -9.02 -10.32 -5.19
C ASN A 174 -8.79 -8.94 -4.56
N THR A 175 -7.63 -8.71 -3.94
CA THR A 175 -7.31 -7.39 -3.33
C THR A 175 -7.13 -6.29 -4.36
N LEU A 176 -6.64 -6.61 -5.56
CA LEU A 176 -6.44 -5.65 -6.65
C LEU A 176 -7.74 -5.22 -7.34
N PHE A 177 -8.64 -6.16 -7.62
CA PHE A 177 -9.72 -5.94 -8.56
C PHE A 177 -11.12 -6.07 -7.96
N TYR A 178 -11.35 -7.06 -7.11
CA TYR A 178 -12.69 -7.33 -6.59
C TYR A 178 -12.98 -6.56 -5.31
N ARG A 179 -12.04 -6.52 -4.39
CA ARG A 179 -12.09 -5.64 -3.24
C ARG A 179 -11.55 -4.25 -3.58
N ALA A 180 -10.50 -4.20 -4.40
CA ALA A 180 -9.80 -3.00 -4.84
C ALA A 180 -9.32 -2.11 -3.67
N SER A 181 -8.88 -2.75 -2.57
CA SER A 181 -8.40 -2.08 -1.36
C SER A 181 -6.95 -1.68 -1.52
N TYR A 182 -6.68 -0.38 -1.73
CA TYR A 182 -5.32 0.12 -1.93
C TYR A 182 -4.42 -0.15 -0.71
N GLU A 183 -4.95 -0.10 0.51
CA GLU A 183 -4.20 -0.44 1.73
C GLU A 183 -3.70 -1.88 1.71
N ASP A 184 -4.54 -2.81 1.28
CA ASP A 184 -4.26 -4.23 1.29
C ASP A 184 -3.28 -4.62 0.16
N TYR A 185 -3.50 -4.18 -1.09
CA TYR A 185 -2.57 -4.55 -2.18
C TYR A 185 -1.22 -3.84 -2.08
N LEU A 186 -1.13 -2.62 -1.53
CA LEU A 186 0.14 -1.98 -1.21
C LEU A 186 0.93 -2.77 -0.16
N SER A 187 0.25 -3.35 0.82
CA SER A 187 0.91 -4.12 1.89
C SER A 187 1.60 -5.36 1.36
N PHE A 188 1.14 -5.95 0.24
CA PHE A 188 1.87 -7.03 -0.44
C PHE A 188 3.27 -6.63 -0.93
N ILE A 189 3.55 -5.34 -1.10
CA ILE A 189 4.90 -4.85 -1.43
C ILE A 189 5.82 -4.93 -0.21
N PHE A 190 5.30 -4.59 0.98
CA PHE A 190 6.12 -4.37 2.17
C PHE A 190 6.19 -5.58 3.11
N VAL A 191 5.17 -6.44 3.14
CA VAL A 191 5.20 -7.68 3.95
C VAL A 191 6.38 -8.57 3.58
N PRO A 192 6.70 -8.85 2.30
CA PRO A 192 7.88 -9.64 1.93
C PRO A 192 9.19 -8.99 2.40
N VAL A 193 9.27 -7.65 2.39
CA VAL A 193 10.44 -6.89 2.88
C VAL A 193 10.58 -7.04 4.40
N ALA A 194 9.48 -6.91 5.15
CA ALA A 194 9.48 -7.10 6.59
C ALA A 194 9.84 -8.54 6.98
N VAL A 195 9.31 -9.55 6.27
CA VAL A 195 9.66 -10.97 6.47
C VAL A 195 11.16 -11.23 6.17
N LEU A 196 11.68 -10.64 5.09
CA LEU A 196 13.12 -10.70 4.80
C LEU A 196 13.95 -10.04 5.91
N GLY A 197 13.46 -8.93 6.46
CA GLY A 197 14.07 -8.25 7.60
C GLY A 197 14.08 -9.11 8.85
N LEU A 198 12.96 -9.78 9.19
CA LEU A 198 12.92 -10.76 10.29
C LEU A 198 13.89 -11.92 10.05
N TYR A 199 13.94 -12.42 8.81
CA TYR A 199 14.95 -13.44 8.45
C TYR A 199 16.39 -12.95 8.68
N ASP A 200 16.71 -11.71 8.34
CA ASP A 200 18.03 -11.12 8.59
C ASP A 200 18.33 -11.01 10.10
N ILE A 201 17.33 -10.64 10.90
CA ILE A 201 17.44 -10.55 12.36
C ILE A 201 17.75 -11.92 12.98
N PHE A 202 16.95 -12.95 12.66
CA PHE A 202 17.03 -14.25 13.32
C PHE A 202 18.09 -15.19 12.75
N TYR A 203 18.42 -15.08 11.45
CA TYR A 203 19.29 -16.03 10.75
C TYR A 203 20.57 -15.44 10.20
N ARG A 204 20.71 -14.09 10.14
CA ARG A 204 21.89 -13.39 9.62
C ARG A 204 22.52 -12.42 10.61
N GLU A 205 22.21 -12.53 11.88
CA GLU A 205 22.75 -11.69 12.95
C GLU A 205 22.50 -10.19 12.74
N TYR A 206 21.36 -9.84 12.12
CA TYR A 206 20.93 -8.46 11.88
C TYR A 206 21.95 -7.61 11.10
N LYS A 207 22.55 -8.21 10.07
CA LYS A 207 23.56 -7.52 9.23
C LYS A 207 23.01 -6.34 8.45
N LYS A 208 21.68 -6.32 8.18
CA LYS A 208 21.01 -5.30 7.37
C LYS A 208 19.74 -4.78 8.05
N PRO A 209 19.87 -4.03 9.14
CA PRO A 209 18.72 -3.55 9.92
C PRO A 209 17.73 -2.70 9.11
N TRP A 210 18.22 -1.99 8.10
CA TRP A 210 17.41 -1.15 7.23
C TRP A 210 16.33 -1.92 6.44
N ILE A 211 16.50 -3.24 6.21
CA ILE A 211 15.49 -4.04 5.47
C ILE A 211 14.21 -4.14 6.31
N TYR A 212 14.33 -4.50 7.59
CA TYR A 212 13.19 -4.57 8.49
C TYR A 212 12.54 -3.19 8.68
N PHE A 213 13.36 -2.17 8.90
CA PHE A 213 12.92 -0.78 8.99
C PHE A 213 12.09 -0.35 7.77
N LEU A 214 12.59 -0.57 6.53
CA LEU A 214 11.85 -0.21 5.31
C LEU A 214 10.54 -1.00 5.15
N GLY A 215 10.53 -2.29 5.50
CA GLY A 215 9.31 -3.09 5.48
C GLY A 215 8.25 -2.53 6.43
N MET A 216 8.63 -2.23 7.66
CA MET A 216 7.73 -1.67 8.68
C MET A 216 7.30 -0.25 8.37
N LEU A 217 8.21 0.61 7.89
CA LEU A 217 7.87 1.97 7.44
C LEU A 217 6.85 1.94 6.30
N GLY A 218 7.10 1.10 5.28
CA GLY A 218 6.19 0.95 4.16
C GLY A 218 4.81 0.46 4.59
N LEU A 219 4.73 -0.49 5.54
CA LEU A 219 3.45 -0.93 6.11
C LEU A 219 2.76 0.19 6.87
N CYS A 220 3.48 0.97 7.67
CA CYS A 220 2.91 2.11 8.39
C CYS A 220 2.30 3.16 7.44
N CYS A 221 2.99 3.41 6.29
CA CYS A 221 2.51 4.35 5.26
C CYS A 221 1.41 3.78 4.35
N SER A 222 1.22 2.45 4.29
CA SER A 222 0.20 1.81 3.46
C SER A 222 -1.06 1.45 4.25
N SER A 223 -0.90 0.78 5.38
CA SER A 223 -2.01 0.32 6.23
C SER A 223 -1.58 0.20 7.69
N VAL A 224 -2.13 1.05 8.54
CA VAL A 224 -1.85 1.02 9.98
C VAL A 224 -2.26 -0.33 10.61
N ARG A 225 -3.35 -0.94 10.10
CA ARG A 225 -3.82 -2.24 10.59
C ARG A 225 -2.82 -3.36 10.30
N LEU A 226 -2.30 -3.42 9.08
CA LEU A 226 -1.31 -4.44 8.69
C LEU A 226 0.07 -4.18 9.32
N PHE A 227 0.43 -2.90 9.53
CA PHE A 227 1.57 -2.55 10.36
C PHE A 227 1.43 -3.10 11.79
N ALA A 228 0.27 -2.88 12.44
CA ALA A 228 0.00 -3.39 13.78
C ALA A 228 0.05 -4.93 13.83
N MET A 229 -0.54 -5.62 12.84
CA MET A 229 -0.48 -7.10 12.75
C MET A 229 0.97 -7.58 12.63
N MET A 230 1.78 -6.96 11.75
CA MET A 230 3.19 -7.32 11.59
C MET A 230 4.02 -6.98 12.83
N PHE A 231 3.70 -5.89 13.51
CA PHE A 231 4.32 -5.50 14.77
C PHE A 231 4.04 -6.53 15.87
N ILE A 232 2.77 -6.93 16.05
CA ILE A 232 2.38 -7.96 17.04
C ILE A 232 3.08 -9.29 16.74
N LEU A 233 3.10 -9.72 15.48
CA LEU A 233 3.84 -10.92 15.07
C LEU A 233 5.33 -10.81 15.41
N SER A 234 5.94 -9.65 15.14
CA SER A 234 7.35 -9.41 15.44
C SER A 234 7.63 -9.46 16.94
N VAL A 235 6.78 -8.82 17.76
CA VAL A 235 6.88 -8.88 19.23
C VAL A 235 6.76 -10.31 19.73
N ALA A 236 5.78 -11.08 19.24
CA ALA A 236 5.62 -12.49 19.60
C ALA A 236 6.89 -13.32 19.27
N LEU A 237 7.46 -13.13 18.08
CA LEU A 237 8.72 -13.78 17.70
C LEU A 237 9.89 -13.33 18.57
N PHE A 238 9.99 -12.05 18.92
CA PHE A 238 11.03 -11.54 19.82
C PHE A 238 10.90 -12.12 21.22
N CYS A 239 9.69 -12.30 21.74
CA CYS A 239 9.45 -12.96 23.02
C CYS A 239 9.92 -14.43 23.00
N VAL A 240 9.58 -15.19 21.94
CA VAL A 240 10.01 -16.58 21.77
C VAL A 240 11.54 -16.70 21.69
N TYR A 241 12.20 -15.74 21.03
CA TYR A 241 13.66 -15.72 20.88
C TYR A 241 14.38 -14.82 21.89
N ALA A 242 13.72 -14.38 22.97
CA ALA A 242 14.28 -13.49 23.99
C ALA A 242 15.65 -13.92 24.53
N PRO A 243 15.96 -15.21 24.77
CA PRO A 243 17.28 -15.64 25.25
C PRO A 243 18.43 -15.28 24.28
N VAL A 244 18.16 -15.22 22.96
CA VAL A 244 19.15 -14.85 21.94
C VAL A 244 19.45 -13.35 22.03
N PHE A 245 18.42 -12.52 22.25
CA PHE A 245 18.55 -11.07 22.31
C PHE A 245 19.20 -10.57 23.59
N ARG A 246 18.99 -11.26 24.73
CA ARG A 246 19.70 -10.95 26.00
C ARG A 246 21.22 -10.92 25.84
N LYS A 247 21.76 -11.72 24.94
CA LYS A 247 23.21 -11.77 24.66
C LYS A 247 23.68 -10.65 23.71
N LYS A 248 22.77 -9.94 23.05
CA LYS A 248 23.09 -8.91 22.05
C LYS A 248 22.21 -7.65 22.22
N PRO A 249 22.35 -6.89 23.33
CA PRO A 249 21.49 -5.75 23.65
C PRO A 249 21.51 -4.64 22.59
N LYS A 250 22.60 -4.50 21.83
CA LYS A 250 22.70 -3.54 20.71
C LYS A 250 21.61 -3.75 19.65
N PHE A 251 21.12 -4.97 19.45
CA PHE A 251 20.05 -5.24 18.49
C PHE A 251 18.73 -4.64 18.94
N LEU A 252 18.41 -4.75 20.24
CA LEU A 252 17.19 -4.13 20.79
C LEU A 252 17.23 -2.61 20.67
N LEU A 253 18.41 -2.01 20.92
CA LEU A 253 18.56 -0.56 20.74
C LEU A 253 18.32 -0.12 19.29
N VAL A 254 18.93 -0.80 18.30
CA VAL A 254 18.76 -0.49 16.88
C VAL A 254 17.30 -0.68 16.47
N LEU A 255 16.62 -1.71 16.98
CA LEU A 255 15.23 -1.98 16.72
C LEU A 255 14.33 -0.87 17.30
N LEU A 256 14.56 -0.48 18.56
CA LEU A 256 13.85 0.62 19.22
C LEU A 256 14.02 1.93 18.44
N LEU A 257 15.27 2.28 18.09
CA LEU A 257 15.56 3.47 17.29
C LEU A 257 14.88 3.42 15.93
N SER A 258 14.75 2.24 15.32
CA SER A 258 13.99 2.08 14.06
C SER A 258 12.52 2.43 14.24
N PHE A 259 11.87 2.02 15.33
CA PHE A 259 10.46 2.36 15.59
C PHE A 259 10.29 3.84 15.93
N VAL A 260 11.20 4.43 16.70
CA VAL A 260 11.19 5.89 16.97
C VAL A 260 11.31 6.67 15.66
N LEU A 261 12.20 6.22 14.76
CA LEU A 261 12.37 6.85 13.47
C LEU A 261 11.14 6.66 12.54
N ILE A 262 10.50 5.49 12.56
CA ILE A 262 9.22 5.27 11.85
C ILE A 262 8.16 6.24 12.39
N ALA A 263 8.01 6.35 13.70
CA ALA A 263 7.07 7.27 14.31
C ALA A 263 7.34 8.73 13.90
N ALA A 264 8.60 9.15 13.86
CA ALA A 264 8.99 10.51 13.43
C ALA A 264 8.70 10.74 11.94
N LEU A 265 9.03 9.78 11.07
CA LEU A 265 8.79 9.87 9.62
C LEU A 265 7.31 9.84 9.24
N THR A 266 6.46 9.27 10.08
CA THR A 266 5.00 9.20 9.87
C THR A 266 4.23 10.17 10.77
N CYS A 267 4.93 11.06 11.46
CA CYS A 267 4.35 12.00 12.43
C CYS A 267 3.26 12.87 11.82
N SER A 268 3.45 13.33 10.57
CA SER A 268 2.48 14.14 9.82
C SER A 268 1.13 13.44 9.58
N PHE A 269 1.05 12.13 9.84
CA PHE A 269 -0.19 11.37 9.74
C PHE A 269 -0.79 11.11 11.13
N TRP A 270 -0.09 10.40 12.02
CA TRP A 270 -0.71 9.91 13.26
C TRP A 270 -0.96 11.02 14.31
N LEU A 271 -0.15 12.10 14.33
CA LEU A 271 -0.34 13.19 15.29
C LEU A 271 -1.59 14.03 14.98
N PRO A 272 -1.86 14.44 13.72
CA PRO A 272 -3.16 15.02 13.33
C PRO A 272 -4.35 14.12 13.62
N TYR A 273 -4.22 12.81 13.41
CA TYR A 273 -5.28 11.85 13.73
C TYR A 273 -5.61 11.83 15.21
N LEU A 274 -4.60 11.79 16.09
CA LEU A 274 -4.79 11.85 17.54
C LEU A 274 -5.38 13.19 17.99
N GLU A 275 -5.03 14.29 17.31
CA GLU A 275 -5.63 15.60 17.56
C GLU A 275 -7.12 15.58 17.27
N GLN A 276 -7.53 15.05 16.11
CA GLN A 276 -8.95 14.96 15.76
C GLN A 276 -9.74 14.10 16.76
N LEU A 277 -9.20 12.97 17.22
CA LEU A 277 -9.82 12.10 18.24
C LEU A 277 -10.05 12.80 19.59
N LYS A 278 -9.28 13.85 19.89
CA LYS A 278 -9.44 14.64 21.11
C LYS A 278 -10.62 15.61 21.05
N TYR A 279 -10.93 16.12 19.86
CA TYR A 279 -11.91 17.20 19.68
C TYR A 279 -13.21 16.75 19.01
N ILE A 280 -13.20 15.57 18.37
CA ILE A 280 -14.34 15.06 17.61
C ILE A 280 -14.60 13.62 18.00
N ASP A 281 -15.83 13.34 18.39
CA ASP A 281 -16.34 11.99 18.50
C ASP A 281 -16.66 11.48 17.11
N PHE A 282 -16.04 10.38 16.72
CA PHE A 282 -16.29 9.74 15.42
C PHE A 282 -17.32 8.62 15.55
N THR A 283 -18.10 8.41 14.51
CA THR A 283 -18.97 7.24 14.41
C THR A 283 -18.15 5.99 14.70
N GLU A 284 -18.59 5.21 15.67
CA GLU A 284 -17.98 3.90 15.92
C GLU A 284 -18.01 3.11 14.63
N LYS A 285 -16.91 2.41 14.36
CA LYS A 285 -16.84 1.52 13.19
C LYS A 285 -18.03 0.59 13.22
N VAL A 286 -18.71 0.47 12.09
CA VAL A 286 -19.73 -0.56 11.90
C VAL A 286 -19.13 -1.86 12.42
N ASP A 287 -19.78 -2.43 13.44
CA ASP A 287 -19.37 -3.71 13.99
C ASP A 287 -19.43 -4.73 12.85
N ILE A 288 -18.24 -5.14 12.39
CA ILE A 288 -18.16 -6.20 11.40
C ILE A 288 -18.68 -7.44 12.11
N ASN A 289 -19.86 -7.88 11.73
CA ASN A 289 -20.40 -9.12 12.23
C ASN A 289 -19.45 -10.24 11.80
N TRP A 290 -18.76 -10.84 12.79
CA TRP A 290 -17.82 -11.93 12.55
C TRP A 290 -18.46 -13.09 11.80
N GLU A 291 -19.70 -13.44 12.14
CA GLU A 291 -20.42 -14.57 11.53
C GLU A 291 -20.56 -14.38 10.01
N ASN A 292 -20.84 -13.16 9.58
CA ASN A 292 -20.97 -12.82 8.15
C ASN A 292 -19.62 -12.60 7.47
N SER A 293 -18.58 -12.24 8.22
CA SER A 293 -17.27 -11.83 7.68
C SER A 293 -16.21 -12.92 7.79
N SER A 294 -16.42 -13.93 8.65
CA SER A 294 -15.52 -15.08 8.77
C SER A 294 -15.64 -15.99 7.54
N VAL A 295 -14.52 -16.59 7.16
CA VAL A 295 -14.47 -17.42 5.96
C VAL A 295 -14.73 -18.87 6.32
N GLY A 296 -15.81 -19.44 5.84
CA GLY A 296 -16.08 -20.88 5.94
C GLY A 296 -15.00 -21.71 5.22
N ILE A 297 -14.69 -22.90 5.68
CA ILE A 297 -13.66 -23.78 5.11
C ILE A 297 -13.91 -24.05 3.62
N ASN A 298 -15.17 -24.22 3.22
CA ASN A 298 -15.56 -24.38 1.83
C ASN A 298 -15.19 -23.16 0.97
N ARG A 299 -15.25 -21.95 1.53
CA ARG A 299 -14.90 -20.70 0.84
C ARG A 299 -13.39 -20.46 0.76
N LEU A 300 -12.58 -21.13 1.56
CA LEU A 300 -11.12 -21.10 1.44
C LEU A 300 -10.64 -21.62 0.08
N ILE A 301 -11.32 -22.64 -0.44
CA ILE A 301 -10.93 -23.39 -1.63
C ILE A 301 -11.80 -23.02 -2.83
N ALA A 302 -13.09 -22.89 -2.62
CA ALA A 302 -14.08 -22.66 -3.67
C ALA A 302 -14.21 -21.19 -4.00
N ASN A 303 -14.38 -20.95 -5.29
CA ASN A 303 -14.76 -19.66 -5.84
C ASN A 303 -16.26 -19.46 -5.54
N THR A 304 -16.59 -18.87 -4.41
CA THR A 304 -17.98 -18.57 -4.12
C THR A 304 -18.37 -17.25 -4.75
N GLN A 305 -19.38 -17.30 -5.59
CA GLN A 305 -20.07 -16.14 -6.14
C GLN A 305 -20.30 -15.09 -5.06
N ALA A 306 -20.15 -13.82 -5.43
CA ALA A 306 -20.61 -12.73 -4.60
C ALA A 306 -22.06 -12.98 -4.23
N VAL A 307 -22.36 -13.03 -2.94
CA VAL A 307 -23.75 -13.04 -2.50
C VAL A 307 -24.34 -11.70 -2.91
N SER A 308 -25.50 -11.72 -3.49
CA SER A 308 -26.20 -10.62 -4.16
C SER A 308 -26.45 -9.36 -3.32
N ASP A 309 -26.13 -9.37 -2.04
CA ASP A 309 -26.45 -8.29 -1.10
C ASP A 309 -25.35 -7.24 -0.88
N GLY A 310 -24.27 -7.23 -1.71
CA GLY A 310 -23.23 -6.21 -1.62
C GLY A 310 -22.39 -6.20 -0.33
N THR A 311 -22.75 -6.99 0.67
CA THR A 311 -22.16 -6.97 2.01
C THR A 311 -21.15 -8.10 2.26
N VAL A 312 -21.14 -9.16 1.47
CA VAL A 312 -20.19 -10.27 1.62
C VAL A 312 -19.03 -10.11 0.67
N MET A 313 -17.92 -9.66 1.21
CA MET A 313 -16.65 -9.61 0.51
C MET A 313 -16.22 -11.04 0.17
N SER A 314 -16.15 -11.37 -1.12
CA SER A 314 -15.69 -12.66 -1.60
C SER A 314 -14.21 -12.83 -1.28
N ALA A 315 -13.89 -13.60 -0.25
CA ALA A 315 -12.52 -13.86 0.17
C ALA A 315 -12.17 -15.32 -0.14
N SER A 316 -11.89 -15.65 -1.40
CA SER A 316 -11.23 -16.92 -1.71
C SER A 316 -9.72 -16.78 -1.49
N PHE A 317 -9.13 -17.72 -0.75
CA PHE A 317 -7.68 -17.79 -0.59
C PHE A 317 -7.00 -18.43 -1.81
N GLY A 318 -7.61 -19.47 -2.35
CA GLY A 318 -7.18 -20.17 -3.54
C GLY A 318 -6.63 -21.58 -3.28
N ALA A 319 -7.21 -22.55 -3.97
CA ALA A 319 -6.84 -23.97 -3.84
C ALA A 319 -5.38 -24.24 -4.24
N VAL A 320 -4.90 -23.60 -5.32
CA VAL A 320 -3.54 -23.82 -5.85
C VAL A 320 -2.48 -23.61 -4.78
N LEU A 321 -2.60 -22.54 -4.02
CA LEU A 321 -1.61 -22.20 -3.00
C LEU A 321 -1.59 -23.21 -1.86
N ILE A 322 -2.77 -23.67 -1.42
CA ILE A 322 -2.90 -24.73 -0.39
C ILE A 322 -2.30 -26.04 -0.89
N LEU A 323 -2.65 -26.47 -2.11
CA LEU A 323 -2.13 -27.71 -2.68
C LEU A 323 -0.61 -27.70 -2.81
N LEU A 324 -0.02 -26.56 -3.19
CA LEU A 324 1.43 -26.43 -3.29
C LEU A 324 2.14 -26.58 -1.92
N THR A 325 1.49 -26.28 -0.80
CA THR A 325 2.08 -26.50 0.52
C THR A 325 2.30 -28.00 0.80
N LEU A 326 1.46 -28.88 0.21
CA LEU A 326 1.57 -30.33 0.37
C LEU A 326 2.88 -30.88 -0.21
N LEU A 327 3.54 -30.17 -1.11
CA LEU A 327 4.87 -30.54 -1.62
C LEU A 327 5.89 -30.70 -0.48
N ARG A 328 5.64 -30.11 0.68
CA ARG A 328 6.50 -30.26 1.86
C ARG A 328 6.63 -31.71 2.31
N PHE A 329 5.58 -32.51 2.20
CA PHE A 329 5.59 -33.91 2.60
C PHE A 329 6.51 -34.81 1.75
N PHE A 330 6.81 -34.40 0.52
CA PHE A 330 7.69 -35.13 -0.39
C PHE A 330 9.16 -34.78 -0.23
N VAL A 331 9.50 -33.76 0.56
CA VAL A 331 10.89 -33.31 0.75
C VAL A 331 11.40 -33.76 2.11
N ARG A 332 12.37 -34.70 2.09
CA ARG A 332 13.01 -35.21 3.31
C ARG A 332 14.15 -34.28 3.77
N LYS A 333 14.32 -34.20 5.08
CA LYS A 333 15.45 -33.48 5.69
C LYS A 333 16.75 -34.23 5.40
N LYS A 334 17.74 -33.52 4.88
CA LYS A 334 19.14 -33.98 4.69
C LYS A 334 20.06 -33.00 5.41
N ASP A 335 21.29 -33.40 5.69
CA ASP A 335 22.28 -32.59 6.43
C ASP A 335 22.48 -31.20 5.82
N ASP A 336 22.58 -31.11 4.49
CA ASP A 336 22.70 -29.83 3.75
C ASP A 336 21.48 -28.92 3.88
N THR A 337 20.30 -29.47 4.19
CA THR A 337 19.03 -28.77 4.27
C THR A 337 18.56 -28.52 5.70
N ALA A 338 19.31 -29.02 6.68
CA ALA A 338 18.96 -29.01 8.09
C ALA A 338 18.65 -27.61 8.66
N LYS A 339 19.26 -26.56 8.10
CA LYS A 339 19.11 -25.17 8.55
C LYS A 339 17.94 -24.42 7.92
N ILE A 340 17.57 -24.72 6.66
CA ILE A 340 16.59 -23.91 5.91
C ILE A 340 15.21 -24.58 5.86
N LEU A 341 15.13 -25.90 5.91
CA LEU A 341 13.86 -26.63 5.88
C LEU A 341 12.98 -26.36 7.10
N PRO A 342 13.52 -26.25 8.35
CA PRO A 342 12.75 -25.85 9.52
C PRO A 342 12.16 -24.43 9.39
N LEU A 343 12.80 -23.54 8.61
CA LEU A 343 12.22 -22.22 8.32
C LEU A 343 10.97 -22.37 7.47
N ALA A 344 10.98 -23.25 6.43
CA ALA A 344 9.78 -23.53 5.64
C ALA A 344 8.65 -24.07 6.52
N ASP A 345 8.95 -25.00 7.44
CA ASP A 345 7.96 -25.57 8.38
C ASP A 345 7.35 -24.49 9.29
N ARG A 346 8.16 -23.56 9.80
CA ARG A 346 7.68 -22.42 10.60
C ARG A 346 6.82 -21.46 9.79
N LEU A 347 7.20 -21.17 8.55
CA LEU A 347 6.40 -20.31 7.65
C LEU A 347 5.09 -20.99 7.27
N LEU A 348 5.07 -22.29 7.02
CA LEU A 348 3.84 -23.04 6.79
C LEU A 348 2.93 -23.00 8.03
N PHE A 349 3.49 -23.22 9.21
CA PHE A 349 2.73 -23.11 10.46
C PHE A 349 2.12 -21.72 10.65
N LEU A 350 2.90 -20.64 10.45
CA LEU A 350 2.39 -19.27 10.54
C LEU A 350 1.31 -18.98 9.50
N GLY A 351 1.48 -19.49 8.27
CA GLY A 351 0.49 -19.34 7.22
C GLY A 351 -0.84 -20.04 7.54
N TYR A 352 -0.78 -21.28 8.00
CA TYR A 352 -1.98 -22.00 8.44
C TYR A 352 -2.61 -21.40 9.70
N PHE A 353 -1.81 -20.86 10.60
CA PHE A 353 -2.31 -20.11 11.75
C PHE A 353 -3.05 -18.83 11.32
N CYS A 354 -2.56 -18.11 10.33
CA CYS A 354 -3.27 -16.97 9.74
C CYS A 354 -4.61 -17.41 9.11
N LEU A 355 -4.63 -18.55 8.40
CA LEU A 355 -5.89 -19.11 7.86
C LEU A 355 -6.88 -19.49 8.97
N PHE A 356 -6.40 -20.07 10.06
CA PHE A 356 -7.21 -20.39 11.22
C PHE A 356 -7.82 -19.13 11.85
N LEU A 357 -7.02 -18.07 12.06
CA LEU A 357 -7.49 -16.80 12.63
C LEU A 357 -8.55 -16.10 11.75
N SER A 358 -8.57 -16.35 10.45
CA SER A 358 -9.55 -15.78 9.52
C SER A 358 -10.77 -16.64 9.30
N SER A 359 -10.74 -17.89 9.74
CA SER A 359 -11.78 -18.88 9.47
C SER A 359 -12.88 -18.89 10.53
N SER A 360 -14.03 -19.45 10.16
CA SER A 360 -15.14 -19.70 11.09
C SER A 360 -14.83 -20.70 12.22
N LEU A 361 -13.65 -21.35 12.16
CA LEU A 361 -13.16 -22.22 13.24
C LEU A 361 -12.59 -21.41 14.42
N PHE A 362 -12.23 -20.16 14.22
CA PHE A 362 -11.73 -19.32 15.31
C PHE A 362 -12.88 -18.97 16.25
N PRO A 363 -12.73 -19.19 17.58
CA PRO A 363 -13.81 -18.96 18.52
C PRO A 363 -14.21 -17.49 18.58
N ILE A 364 -15.45 -17.18 18.21
CA ILE A 364 -15.99 -15.80 18.12
C ILE A 364 -15.79 -14.99 19.42
N LYS A 365 -15.85 -15.64 20.57
CA LYS A 365 -15.65 -15.01 21.88
C LYS A 365 -14.29 -14.31 22.05
N PHE A 366 -13.29 -14.67 21.23
CA PHE A 366 -11.97 -14.03 21.25
C PHE A 366 -11.80 -12.97 20.16
N TRP A 367 -12.82 -12.78 19.30
CA TRP A 367 -12.75 -11.81 18.20
C TRP A 367 -12.55 -10.37 18.68
N TRP A 368 -13.00 -10.02 19.86
CA TRP A 368 -12.79 -8.68 20.42
C TRP A 368 -11.30 -8.26 20.46
N ILE A 369 -10.37 -9.22 20.63
CA ILE A 369 -8.92 -8.97 20.60
C ILE A 369 -8.45 -8.59 19.18
N LEU A 370 -9.10 -9.15 18.17
CA LEU A 370 -8.75 -8.99 16.77
C LEU A 370 -9.61 -7.96 16.03
N LYS A 371 -10.57 -7.33 16.72
CA LYS A 371 -11.53 -6.38 16.14
C LYS A 371 -10.84 -5.21 15.40
N PHE A 372 -9.64 -4.79 15.85
CA PHE A 372 -8.85 -3.71 15.22
C PHE A 372 -8.43 -4.02 13.78
N ILE A 373 -8.39 -5.31 13.39
CA ILE A 373 -8.04 -5.75 12.03
C ILE A 373 -9.17 -5.37 11.05
N GLY A 374 -10.40 -5.29 11.55
CA GLY A 374 -11.61 -4.99 10.80
C GLY A 374 -12.07 -6.18 9.98
N TYR A 375 -11.34 -6.62 8.98
CA TYR A 375 -11.71 -7.68 8.06
C TYR A 375 -10.85 -8.93 8.24
N PRO A 376 -11.43 -10.11 8.62
CA PRO A 376 -10.66 -11.31 8.95
C PRO A 376 -9.73 -11.80 7.85
N ALA A 377 -10.16 -11.73 6.58
CA ALA A 377 -9.35 -12.17 5.45
C ALA A 377 -8.06 -11.34 5.22
N ARG A 378 -7.83 -10.25 5.95
CA ARG A 378 -6.52 -9.56 5.95
C ARG A 378 -5.37 -10.45 6.41
N PHE A 379 -5.64 -11.46 7.23
CA PHE A 379 -4.65 -12.49 7.55
C PHE A 379 -4.14 -13.26 6.33
N TYR A 380 -4.92 -13.32 5.24
CA TYR A 380 -4.49 -13.99 4.01
C TYR A 380 -3.30 -13.31 3.34
N ILE A 381 -3.09 -12.00 3.53
CA ILE A 381 -1.91 -11.30 3.03
C ILE A 381 -0.63 -11.95 3.58
N PHE A 382 -0.61 -12.21 4.88
CA PHE A 382 0.51 -12.88 5.54
C PHE A 382 0.61 -14.34 5.13
N ALA A 383 -0.52 -15.07 5.08
CA ALA A 383 -0.55 -16.46 4.68
C ALA A 383 0.01 -16.67 3.27
N VAL A 384 -0.39 -15.85 2.28
CA VAL A 384 0.12 -15.90 0.90
C VAL A 384 1.63 -15.73 0.87
N ILE A 385 2.18 -14.73 1.57
CA ILE A 385 3.62 -14.47 1.59
C ILE A 385 4.38 -15.59 2.30
N PHE A 386 3.89 -16.07 3.44
CA PHE A 386 4.52 -17.17 4.17
C PHE A 386 4.54 -18.46 3.36
N PHE A 387 3.43 -18.82 2.74
CA PHE A 387 3.34 -19.99 1.87
C PHE A 387 4.22 -19.84 0.63
N ALA A 388 4.21 -18.69 -0.03
CA ALA A 388 5.04 -18.48 -1.22
C ALA A 388 6.54 -18.64 -0.92
N ILE A 389 7.03 -18.12 0.19
CA ILE A 389 8.43 -18.29 0.61
C ILE A 389 8.70 -19.74 1.03
N ALA A 390 7.78 -20.38 1.76
CA ALA A 390 7.91 -21.79 2.14
C ALA A 390 7.95 -22.71 0.92
N ILE A 391 7.04 -22.53 -0.04
CA ILE A 391 6.98 -23.27 -1.30
C ILE A 391 8.29 -23.06 -2.08
N ALA A 392 8.79 -21.83 -2.16
CA ALA A 392 10.06 -21.53 -2.82
C ALA A 392 11.24 -22.28 -2.18
N ILE A 393 11.27 -22.41 -0.85
CA ILE A 393 12.29 -23.20 -0.14
C ILE A 393 12.13 -24.69 -0.48
N VAL A 394 10.91 -25.23 -0.36
CA VAL A 394 10.60 -26.65 -0.59
C VAL A 394 10.93 -27.05 -2.03
N MET A 395 10.49 -26.28 -3.02
CA MET A 395 10.78 -26.55 -4.44
C MET A 395 12.26 -26.39 -4.78
N HIS A 396 12.94 -25.43 -4.15
CA HIS A 396 14.39 -25.26 -4.34
C HIS A 396 15.18 -26.47 -3.85
N ILE A 397 14.79 -27.06 -2.72
CA ILE A 397 15.44 -28.23 -2.12
C ILE A 397 15.03 -29.52 -2.81
N GLY A 398 13.73 -29.70 -3.05
CA GLY A 398 13.17 -30.96 -3.57
C GLY A 398 13.48 -31.20 -5.04
N LEU A 399 13.47 -30.15 -5.85
CA LEU A 399 13.67 -30.28 -7.29
C LEU A 399 15.16 -30.18 -7.65
N LYS A 400 15.70 -31.29 -8.17
CA LYS A 400 17.08 -31.37 -8.67
C LYS A 400 17.08 -31.33 -10.20
N GLY A 401 18.07 -30.66 -10.78
CA GLY A 401 18.21 -30.54 -12.23
C GLY A 401 17.49 -29.32 -12.83
N LYS A 402 18.07 -28.78 -13.90
CA LYS A 402 17.58 -27.56 -14.56
C LYS A 402 16.24 -27.76 -15.24
N LEU A 403 16.07 -28.90 -15.93
CA LEU A 403 14.85 -29.23 -16.68
C LEU A 403 13.65 -29.30 -15.71
N LEU A 404 13.75 -30.09 -14.64
CA LEU A 404 12.67 -30.30 -13.70
C LEU A 404 12.27 -28.97 -13.01
N ARG A 405 13.25 -28.11 -12.66
CA ARG A 405 12.99 -26.77 -12.14
C ARG A 405 12.27 -25.87 -13.14
N SER A 406 12.65 -25.92 -14.43
CA SER A 406 11.98 -25.13 -15.47
C SER A 406 10.55 -25.61 -15.69
N VAL A 407 10.36 -26.92 -15.81
CA VAL A 407 9.02 -27.53 -15.96
C VAL A 407 8.14 -27.15 -14.79
N ALA A 408 8.59 -27.31 -13.56
CA ALA A 408 7.82 -26.97 -12.37
C ALA A 408 7.45 -25.47 -12.28
N LEU A 409 8.37 -24.57 -12.68
CA LEU A 409 8.09 -23.13 -12.74
C LEU A 409 7.03 -22.81 -13.80
N TYR A 410 7.16 -23.37 -15.02
CA TYR A 410 6.19 -23.12 -16.08
C TYR A 410 4.82 -23.72 -15.76
N SER A 411 4.79 -24.94 -15.18
CA SER A 411 3.53 -25.57 -14.73
C SER A 411 2.85 -24.74 -13.64
N LEU A 412 3.62 -24.21 -12.67
CA LEU A 412 3.08 -23.31 -11.65
C LEU A 412 2.42 -22.09 -12.29
N ILE A 413 3.14 -21.42 -13.20
CA ILE A 413 2.62 -20.22 -13.88
C ILE A 413 1.38 -20.58 -14.71
N ALA A 414 1.44 -21.64 -15.51
CA ALA A 414 0.33 -22.05 -16.37
C ALA A 414 -0.93 -22.41 -15.57
N VAL A 415 -0.79 -23.21 -14.51
CA VAL A 415 -1.92 -23.59 -13.64
C VAL A 415 -2.50 -22.36 -12.96
N SER A 416 -1.65 -21.47 -12.42
CA SER A 416 -2.14 -20.25 -11.76
C SER A 416 -2.87 -19.32 -12.74
N ILE A 417 -2.39 -19.21 -13.99
CA ILE A 417 -3.05 -18.43 -15.05
C ILE A 417 -4.42 -19.06 -15.39
N LEU A 418 -4.48 -20.37 -15.63
CA LEU A 418 -5.72 -21.06 -15.98
C LEU A 418 -6.77 -20.92 -14.87
N VAL A 419 -6.36 -21.07 -13.61
CA VAL A 419 -7.27 -20.88 -12.46
C VAL A 419 -7.72 -19.42 -12.34
N GLY A 420 -6.81 -18.45 -12.56
CA GLY A 420 -7.17 -17.03 -12.55
C GLY A 420 -8.16 -16.65 -13.65
N LEU A 421 -8.02 -17.20 -14.86
CA LEU A 421 -8.97 -17.00 -15.96
C LEU A 421 -10.35 -17.63 -15.64
N ALA A 422 -10.37 -18.86 -15.14
CA ALA A 422 -11.60 -19.52 -14.72
C ALA A 422 -12.33 -18.77 -13.60
N GLU A 423 -11.57 -18.14 -12.69
CA GLU A 423 -12.15 -17.31 -11.64
C GLU A 423 -12.73 -16.00 -12.18
N ALA A 424 -12.04 -15.35 -13.11
CA ALA A 424 -12.53 -14.13 -13.75
C ALA A 424 -13.82 -14.37 -14.54
N ASP A 425 -13.89 -15.49 -15.26
CA ASP A 425 -15.08 -15.92 -15.99
C ASP A 425 -16.25 -16.22 -15.04
N ALA A 426 -16.01 -17.00 -13.98
CA ALA A 426 -17.04 -17.34 -12.99
C ALA A 426 -17.60 -16.12 -12.26
N ARG A 427 -16.87 -15.01 -12.19
CA ARG A 427 -17.30 -13.77 -11.53
C ARG A 427 -18.02 -12.79 -12.45
N ASN A 428 -18.19 -13.09 -13.72
CA ASN A 428 -18.81 -12.18 -14.71
C ASN A 428 -18.24 -10.76 -14.62
N VAL A 429 -16.92 -10.63 -14.76
CA VAL A 429 -16.23 -9.35 -14.58
C VAL A 429 -16.72 -8.34 -15.58
N SER A 430 -17.26 -7.22 -15.11
CA SER A 430 -17.62 -6.08 -15.92
C SER A 430 -16.57 -4.96 -15.77
N TYR A 431 -16.43 -4.16 -16.81
CA TYR A 431 -15.45 -3.09 -16.89
C TYR A 431 -16.12 -1.74 -17.08
N ILE A 432 -15.55 -0.71 -16.47
CA ILE A 432 -16.03 0.67 -16.57
C ILE A 432 -14.85 1.62 -16.74
N SER A 433 -15.03 2.71 -17.48
CA SER A 433 -14.09 3.83 -17.54
C SER A 433 -14.73 5.07 -16.95
N PHE A 434 -13.95 5.87 -16.25
CA PHE A 434 -14.39 7.13 -15.67
C PHE A 434 -13.85 8.28 -16.49
N SER A 435 -14.75 9.13 -17.00
CA SER A 435 -14.38 10.35 -17.71
C SER A 435 -13.72 11.37 -16.77
N ASN A 436 -12.95 12.28 -17.37
CA ASN A 436 -12.42 13.42 -16.63
C ASN A 436 -13.57 14.27 -16.09
N GLY A 437 -13.55 14.59 -14.80
CA GLY A 437 -14.62 15.34 -14.14
C GLY A 437 -15.83 14.49 -13.69
N TYR A 438 -15.81 13.16 -13.88
CA TYR A 438 -16.89 12.27 -13.43
C TYR A 438 -17.34 12.60 -12.01
N TYR A 439 -16.41 12.69 -11.06
CA TYR A 439 -16.74 12.98 -9.67
C TYR A 439 -17.14 14.43 -9.38
N LYS A 440 -16.88 15.38 -10.28
CA LYS A 440 -17.36 16.75 -10.13
C LYS A 440 -18.84 16.87 -10.50
N ASN A 441 -19.31 16.02 -11.40
CA ASN A 441 -20.64 16.07 -12.00
C ASN A 441 -21.54 14.91 -11.60
N ASP A 442 -21.07 13.98 -10.76
CA ASP A 442 -21.85 12.82 -10.32
C ASP A 442 -22.74 13.19 -9.11
N PRO A 443 -24.07 13.20 -9.24
CA PRO A 443 -24.98 13.44 -8.12
C PRO A 443 -24.92 12.33 -7.07
N ASN A 444 -24.40 11.14 -7.41
CA ASN A 444 -24.32 9.97 -6.52
C ASN A 444 -22.97 9.80 -5.81
N ARG A 445 -22.16 10.86 -5.70
CA ARG A 445 -20.85 10.82 -4.99
C ARG A 445 -20.95 10.29 -3.58
N THR A 446 -22.09 10.47 -2.93
CA THR A 446 -22.38 10.01 -1.57
C THR A 446 -22.27 8.49 -1.42
N TYR A 447 -22.65 7.73 -2.46
CA TYR A 447 -22.66 6.27 -2.45
C TYR A 447 -21.29 5.62 -2.69
N SER A 448 -20.27 6.42 -2.93
CA SER A 448 -18.90 5.91 -3.19
C SER A 448 -18.15 5.48 -1.93
N ILE A 449 -18.76 5.58 -0.75
CA ILE A 449 -18.13 5.27 0.52
C ILE A 449 -18.67 3.94 1.04
N SER A 450 -17.82 2.91 0.97
CA SER A 450 -18.12 1.58 1.54
C SER A 450 -18.01 1.55 3.07
N SER A 451 -17.51 2.61 3.70
CA SER A 451 -17.29 2.70 5.15
C SER A 451 -17.52 4.12 5.61
N THR A 452 -18.52 4.32 6.46
CA THR A 452 -18.81 5.58 7.17
C THR A 452 -17.92 5.77 8.41
N SER A 453 -16.87 4.97 8.56
CA SER A 453 -15.92 5.11 9.67
C SER A 453 -15.21 6.45 9.60
N LEU A 454 -15.09 7.12 10.75
CA LEU A 454 -14.40 8.40 10.90
C LEU A 454 -15.14 9.61 10.29
N ILE A 455 -16.46 9.51 10.18
CA ILE A 455 -17.35 10.65 10.07
C ILE A 455 -17.68 11.11 11.50
N PRO A 456 -17.86 12.41 11.77
CA PRO A 456 -18.34 12.87 13.08
C PRO A 456 -19.57 12.10 13.55
N ALA A 457 -19.60 11.69 14.82
CA ALA A 457 -20.67 10.88 15.37
C ALA A 457 -22.03 11.58 15.22
N ASN A 458 -23.07 10.77 15.01
CA ASN A 458 -24.44 11.24 14.75
C ASN A 458 -24.67 11.96 13.42
N THR A 459 -23.70 11.90 12.47
CA THR A 459 -23.92 12.39 11.11
C THR A 459 -24.75 11.39 10.33
N LYS A 460 -25.87 11.86 9.77
CA LYS A 460 -26.68 11.10 8.81
C LYS A 460 -26.20 11.39 7.40
N HIS A 461 -25.23 10.62 6.94
CA HIS A 461 -24.56 10.86 5.65
C HIS A 461 -25.51 10.84 4.45
N ASN A 462 -26.65 10.16 4.54
CA ASN A 462 -27.67 10.12 3.48
C ASN A 462 -28.41 11.46 3.32
N GLU A 463 -28.30 12.36 4.29
CA GLU A 463 -28.93 13.68 4.26
C GLU A 463 -27.96 14.78 3.75
N LEU A 464 -26.70 14.42 3.45
CA LEU A 464 -25.68 15.35 2.93
C LEU A 464 -25.74 15.43 1.39
N TYR A 465 -26.72 16.13 0.84
CA TYR A 465 -26.97 16.24 -0.60
C TYR A 465 -27.15 17.68 -1.11
N LYS A 466 -27.07 18.69 -0.22
CA LYS A 466 -27.18 20.11 -0.57
C LYS A 466 -25.84 20.84 -0.38
N GLY A 467 -24.80 20.35 -1.08
CA GLY A 467 -23.44 20.85 -0.93
C GLY A 467 -23.21 22.30 -1.32
N ASN A 468 -24.17 22.96 -1.94
CA ASN A 468 -24.08 24.38 -2.34
C ASN A 468 -25.00 25.31 -1.56
N SER A 469 -25.65 24.84 -0.49
CA SER A 469 -26.64 25.60 0.27
C SER A 469 -26.19 25.86 1.71
N VAL A 470 -26.42 27.06 2.20
CA VAL A 470 -26.24 27.51 3.57
C VAL A 470 -27.61 27.65 4.20
N PHE A 471 -27.80 27.11 5.40
CA PHE A 471 -29.06 27.15 6.15
C PHE A 471 -28.94 28.07 7.34
N PHE A 472 -29.83 29.06 7.43
CA PHE A 472 -29.83 30.05 8.50
C PHE A 472 -30.83 29.70 9.62
N ASP A 473 -30.73 30.41 10.75
CA ASP A 473 -31.54 30.19 11.94
C ASP A 473 -33.04 30.47 11.74
N ASP A 474 -33.40 31.24 10.73
CA ASP A 474 -34.80 31.53 10.32
C ASP A 474 -35.39 30.48 9.41
N GLY A 475 -34.64 29.42 9.07
CA GLY A 475 -35.00 28.38 8.12
C GLY A 475 -34.80 28.78 6.65
N SER A 476 -34.26 29.96 6.36
CA SER A 476 -33.92 30.36 5.00
C SER A 476 -32.75 29.57 4.46
N GLU A 477 -32.78 29.27 3.15
CA GLU A 477 -31.71 28.62 2.41
C GLU A 477 -31.13 29.61 1.40
N ARG A 478 -29.79 29.79 1.42
CA ARG A 478 -29.08 30.63 0.45
C ARG A 478 -27.95 29.85 -0.18
N TYR A 479 -27.64 30.16 -1.44
CA TYR A 479 -26.48 29.51 -2.10
C TYR A 479 -25.17 30.15 -1.66
N ILE A 480 -24.11 29.34 -1.62
CA ILE A 480 -22.75 29.84 -1.45
C ILE A 480 -22.38 30.75 -2.62
N THR A 481 -21.67 31.85 -2.33
CA THR A 481 -21.19 32.81 -3.33
C THR A 481 -19.97 32.29 -4.08
N ALA A 482 -19.06 31.65 -3.39
CA ALA A 482 -17.87 31.03 -3.96
C ALA A 482 -17.48 29.74 -3.23
N ARG A 483 -16.86 28.81 -3.95
CA ARG A 483 -16.26 27.59 -3.39
C ARG A 483 -14.89 27.32 -4.02
N ASP A 484 -13.93 27.05 -3.15
CA ASP A 484 -12.58 26.67 -3.54
C ASP A 484 -12.17 25.46 -2.68
N GLY A 485 -12.44 24.24 -3.17
CA GLY A 485 -12.24 23.00 -2.44
C GLY A 485 -13.03 22.94 -1.13
N THR A 486 -12.35 23.03 0.00
CA THR A 486 -12.93 23.08 1.35
C THR A 486 -13.15 24.49 1.88
N SER A 487 -12.86 25.54 1.09
CA SER A 487 -13.19 26.92 1.37
C SER A 487 -14.52 27.30 0.74
N ILE A 488 -15.37 27.98 1.49
CA ILE A 488 -16.64 28.53 0.99
C ILE A 488 -16.80 29.99 1.41
N GLU A 489 -17.50 30.76 0.60
CA GLU A 489 -17.89 32.13 0.89
C GLU A 489 -19.41 32.27 0.74
N PHE A 490 -20.03 33.03 1.62
CA PHE A 490 -21.46 33.35 1.57
C PHE A 490 -21.74 34.70 2.21
N ASP A 491 -22.81 35.35 1.75
CA ASP A 491 -23.16 36.68 2.21
C ASP A 491 -24.13 36.64 3.39
N VAL A 492 -23.93 37.56 4.35
CA VAL A 492 -24.77 37.75 5.52
C VAL A 492 -25.30 39.18 5.58
N GLU A 493 -26.53 39.34 6.05
CA GLU A 493 -27.19 40.64 6.17
C GLU A 493 -27.04 41.29 7.56
N GLY A 494 -26.52 40.54 8.53
CA GLY A 494 -26.28 40.99 9.89
C GLY A 494 -27.45 40.82 10.84
N SER A 495 -28.56 40.20 10.38
CA SER A 495 -29.72 39.86 11.21
C SER A 495 -29.73 38.42 11.71
N GLU A 496 -28.93 37.58 11.11
CA GLU A 496 -28.86 36.15 11.36
C GLU A 496 -28.13 35.85 12.69
N LYS A 497 -28.57 34.80 13.39
CA LYS A 497 -27.92 34.33 14.63
C LYS A 497 -26.82 33.30 14.35
N TYR A 498 -27.10 32.38 13.43
CA TYR A 498 -26.14 31.38 13.01
C TYR A 498 -26.45 30.92 11.57
N ALA A 499 -25.47 30.25 10.97
CA ALA A 499 -25.60 29.60 9.69
C ALA A 499 -24.95 28.20 9.75
N ASP A 500 -25.67 27.17 9.27
CA ASP A 500 -25.18 25.82 9.07
C ASP A 500 -24.67 25.68 7.65
N LEU A 501 -23.41 25.22 7.52
CA LEU A 501 -22.68 25.26 6.27
C LEU A 501 -22.61 23.86 5.60
N PRO A 502 -22.52 23.78 4.28
CA PRO A 502 -22.32 22.51 3.59
C PRO A 502 -20.85 22.01 3.71
N LEU A 503 -20.36 21.90 4.94
CA LEU A 503 -19.03 21.42 5.32
C LEU A 503 -19.14 20.53 6.55
N LEU A 504 -18.71 19.28 6.48
CA LEU A 504 -18.55 18.42 7.66
C LEU A 504 -17.48 19.00 8.57
N TYR A 505 -17.80 19.10 9.86
CA TYR A 505 -16.87 19.69 10.82
C TYR A 505 -15.69 18.77 11.12
N TYR A 506 -14.49 19.32 10.97
CA TYR A 506 -13.23 18.78 11.46
C TYR A 506 -12.47 19.88 12.20
N TYR A 507 -11.79 19.53 13.29
CA TYR A 507 -11.02 20.51 14.05
C TYR A 507 -9.90 21.10 13.19
N GLY A 508 -9.97 22.42 13.00
CA GLY A 508 -9.09 23.18 12.09
C GLY A 508 -9.86 24.12 11.15
N TYR A 509 -11.19 23.98 11.04
CA TYR A 509 -11.98 24.98 10.30
C TYR A 509 -11.96 26.33 11.04
N THR A 510 -11.83 27.40 10.26
CA THR A 510 -11.85 28.79 10.72
C THR A 510 -12.81 29.61 9.86
N ALA A 511 -13.38 30.68 10.46
CA ALA A 511 -14.30 31.59 9.79
C ALA A 511 -13.88 33.03 10.03
N GLU A 512 -13.96 33.88 9.00
CA GLU A 512 -13.73 35.33 9.07
C GLU A 512 -14.85 36.04 8.28
N LEU A 513 -15.26 37.19 8.79
CA LEU A 513 -16.14 38.11 8.07
C LEU A 513 -15.31 39.19 7.40
N LEU A 514 -15.56 39.42 6.13
CA LEU A 514 -15.12 40.60 5.40
C LEU A 514 -16.28 41.61 5.40
N ASP A 515 -16.14 42.70 6.13
CA ASP A 515 -17.14 43.77 6.18
C ASP A 515 -17.08 44.66 4.93
N ALA A 516 -18.03 45.60 4.82
CA ALA A 516 -18.10 46.54 3.70
C ALA A 516 -16.88 47.48 3.61
N ASP A 517 -16.20 47.67 4.72
CA ASP A 517 -15.00 48.55 4.84
C ASP A 517 -13.70 47.76 4.54
N GLY A 518 -13.78 46.45 4.26
CA GLY A 518 -12.65 45.60 3.95
C GLY A 518 -11.92 45.06 5.18
N ASN A 519 -12.47 45.20 6.38
CA ASN A 519 -11.86 44.66 7.59
C ASN A 519 -12.21 43.17 7.78
N LEU A 520 -11.23 42.38 8.19
CA LEU A 520 -11.39 40.97 8.50
C LEU A 520 -11.59 40.78 10.00
N THR A 521 -12.73 40.22 10.40
CA THR A 521 -13.04 39.90 11.79
C THR A 521 -13.25 38.40 11.96
N PRO A 522 -12.55 37.75 12.92
CA PRO A 522 -12.75 36.35 13.18
C PRO A 522 -14.15 36.04 13.70
N VAL A 523 -14.79 35.03 13.19
CA VAL A 523 -16.14 34.59 13.54
C VAL A 523 -16.06 33.23 14.24
N LYS A 524 -16.86 33.04 15.30
CA LYS A 524 -16.90 31.75 16.03
C LYS A 524 -17.52 30.69 15.15
N LEU A 525 -16.88 29.51 15.09
CA LEU A 525 -17.30 28.33 14.35
C LEU A 525 -17.14 27.09 15.21
N ASP A 526 -18.09 26.15 15.15
CA ASP A 526 -17.99 24.82 15.76
C ASP A 526 -18.77 23.76 14.93
N GLY A 527 -18.84 22.52 15.45
CA GLY A 527 -19.51 21.37 14.80
C GLY A 527 -20.90 21.07 15.35
N GLU A 528 -21.61 22.07 15.90
CA GLU A 528 -22.96 21.89 16.45
C GLU A 528 -24.10 22.11 15.42
N GLY A 529 -23.73 22.26 14.15
CA GLY A 529 -24.70 22.30 13.05
C GLY A 529 -25.46 20.98 12.90
N GLU A 530 -26.60 21.03 12.22
CA GLU A 530 -27.38 19.83 11.90
C GLU A 530 -26.51 18.84 11.12
N ASN A 531 -26.58 17.56 11.45
CA ASN A 531 -25.70 16.53 10.89
C ASN A 531 -24.19 16.76 11.12
N LYS A 532 -23.81 17.46 12.21
CA LYS A 532 -22.42 17.76 12.55
C LYS A 532 -21.66 18.53 11.47
N VAL A 533 -22.37 19.38 10.77
CA VAL A 533 -21.74 20.34 9.85
C VAL A 533 -21.19 21.54 10.61
N CYS A 534 -20.34 22.31 9.94
CA CYS A 534 -19.84 23.57 10.48
C CYS A 534 -20.97 24.54 10.73
N ARG A 535 -21.09 25.06 11.96
CA ARG A 535 -21.99 26.15 12.34
C ARG A 535 -21.20 27.41 12.62
N VAL A 536 -21.54 28.49 11.96
CA VAL A 536 -20.96 29.82 12.17
C VAL A 536 -21.93 30.67 12.97
N TYR A 537 -21.47 31.33 14.01
CA TYR A 537 -22.29 32.18 14.91
C TYR A 537 -22.23 33.64 14.48
N LEU A 538 -23.37 34.19 14.06
CA LEU A 538 -23.49 35.49 13.42
C LEU A 538 -24.10 36.59 14.32
N SER A 539 -24.55 36.26 15.53
CA SER A 539 -25.27 37.18 16.43
C SER A 539 -24.55 38.50 16.76
N LYS A 540 -23.26 38.62 16.48
CA LYS A 540 -22.45 39.84 16.74
C LYS A 540 -21.75 40.32 15.48
N VAL A 541 -22.20 39.84 14.31
CA VAL A 541 -21.56 40.05 13.04
C VAL A 541 -22.39 41.01 12.21
N GLY A 542 -21.77 41.99 11.59
CA GLY A 542 -22.45 42.95 10.70
C GLY A 542 -22.70 42.34 9.29
N LYS A 543 -23.22 43.18 8.41
CA LYS A 543 -23.39 42.82 7.01
C LYS A 543 -22.02 42.64 6.33
N GLY A 544 -21.88 41.60 5.52
CA GLY A 544 -20.64 41.33 4.78
C GLY A 544 -20.60 39.93 4.18
N THR A 545 -19.43 39.50 3.77
CA THR A 545 -19.18 38.15 3.23
C THR A 545 -18.40 37.33 4.25
N VAL A 546 -18.93 36.19 4.65
CA VAL A 546 -18.24 35.24 5.56
C VAL A 546 -17.47 34.23 4.72
N ARG A 547 -16.19 34.11 5.00
CA ARG A 547 -15.31 33.09 4.43
C ARG A 547 -14.99 32.03 5.48
N VAL A 548 -15.12 30.75 5.10
CA VAL A 548 -14.83 29.60 5.94
C VAL A 548 -13.89 28.67 5.19
N TRP A 549 -12.79 28.23 5.86
CA TRP A 549 -11.82 27.31 5.25
C TRP A 549 -11.15 26.44 6.32
N TYR A 550 -10.57 25.32 5.88
CA TYR A 550 -9.76 24.49 6.76
C TYR A 550 -8.34 25.05 6.86
N ARG A 551 -7.91 25.37 8.08
CA ARG A 551 -6.56 25.83 8.37
C ARG A 551 -5.83 24.78 9.21
N PRO A 552 -4.67 24.26 8.74
CA PRO A 552 -3.87 23.33 9.54
C PRO A 552 -3.52 23.92 10.91
N THR A 553 -3.72 23.14 11.96
CA THR A 553 -3.41 23.56 13.33
C THR A 553 -1.91 23.69 13.57
N SER A 554 -1.51 24.35 14.67
CA SER A 554 -0.09 24.42 15.06
C SER A 554 0.52 23.04 15.27
N LEU A 555 -0.26 22.07 15.79
CA LEU A 555 0.18 20.69 15.99
C LEU A 555 0.38 19.97 14.67
N GLN A 556 -0.50 20.18 13.69
CA GLN A 556 -0.38 19.62 12.35
C GLN A 556 0.85 20.16 11.62
N ASN A 557 1.13 21.46 11.74
CA ASN A 557 2.33 22.07 11.16
C ASN A 557 3.61 21.56 11.83
N LEU A 558 3.62 21.43 13.16
CA LEU A 558 4.74 20.83 13.91
C LEU A 558 4.98 19.39 13.45
N SER A 559 3.92 18.58 13.30
CA SER A 559 4.03 17.19 12.87
C SER A 559 4.63 17.06 11.46
N LEU A 560 4.25 17.95 10.55
CA LEU A 560 4.83 18.03 9.22
C LEU A 560 6.32 18.41 9.28
N GLY A 561 6.68 19.39 10.11
CA GLY A 561 8.07 19.78 10.36
C GLY A 561 8.93 18.63 10.89
N ILE A 562 8.41 17.83 11.84
CA ILE A 562 9.10 16.63 12.36
C ILE A 562 9.31 15.60 11.23
N THR A 563 8.29 15.34 10.43
CA THR A 563 8.39 14.38 9.30
C THR A 563 9.43 14.83 8.27
N VAL A 564 9.37 16.09 7.82
CA VAL A 564 10.31 16.65 6.84
C VAL A 564 11.74 16.67 7.42
N GLY A 565 11.90 17.14 8.65
CA GLY A 565 13.20 17.14 9.34
C GLY A 565 13.80 15.75 9.46
N SER A 566 12.99 14.74 9.79
CA SER A 566 13.41 13.33 9.85
C SER A 566 13.82 12.78 8.48
N LEU A 567 13.11 13.14 7.40
CA LEU A 567 13.48 12.77 6.03
C LEU A 567 14.81 13.37 5.62
N VAL A 568 15.02 14.67 5.88
CA VAL A 568 16.29 15.37 5.59
C VAL A 568 17.45 14.75 6.38
N ALA A 569 17.23 14.46 7.67
CA ALA A 569 18.24 13.78 8.52
C ALA A 569 18.61 12.40 7.96
N CYS A 570 17.62 11.59 7.56
CA CYS A 570 17.86 10.28 6.92
C CYS A 570 18.65 10.43 5.61
N ALA A 571 18.29 11.37 4.76
CA ALA A 571 18.99 11.63 3.50
C ALA A 571 20.44 12.08 3.76
N GLY A 572 20.68 12.94 4.75
CA GLY A 572 22.00 13.37 5.16
C GLY A 572 22.88 12.23 5.66
N VAL A 573 22.35 11.39 6.56
CA VAL A 573 23.06 10.21 7.07
C VAL A 573 23.40 9.23 5.93
N PHE A 574 22.45 9.00 5.02
CA PHE A 574 22.68 8.14 3.85
C PHE A 574 23.75 8.72 2.91
N GLY A 575 23.72 10.03 2.65
CA GLY A 575 24.72 10.73 1.84
C GLY A 575 26.13 10.61 2.43
N ILE A 576 26.28 10.85 3.74
CA ILE A 576 27.56 10.71 4.46
C ILE A 576 28.06 9.26 4.40
N TYR A 577 27.16 8.28 4.64
CA TYR A 577 27.51 6.87 4.55
C TYR A 577 28.02 6.48 3.16
N TYR A 578 27.32 6.92 2.12
CA TYR A 578 27.69 6.62 0.72
C TYR A 578 29.03 7.27 0.33
N SER A 579 29.25 8.52 0.71
CA SER A 579 30.51 9.25 0.47
C SER A 579 31.71 8.55 1.14
N ARG A 580 31.57 8.16 2.42
CA ARG A 580 32.61 7.41 3.15
C ARG A 580 32.90 6.04 2.53
N LYS A 581 31.86 5.35 2.04
CA LYS A 581 32.03 4.06 1.35
C LYS A 581 32.79 4.22 0.03
N LYS A 582 32.49 5.28 -0.73
CA LYS A 582 33.18 5.59 -1.99
C LYS A 582 34.67 5.91 -1.74
N GLN A 583 34.97 6.71 -0.72
CA GLN A 583 36.35 7.04 -0.35
C GLN A 583 37.16 5.79 0.05
N ARG A 584 36.58 4.86 0.83
CA ARG A 584 37.26 3.60 1.19
C ARG A 584 37.48 2.69 -0.03
N GLY A 585 36.53 2.60 -0.96
CA GLY A 585 36.72 1.84 -2.20
C GLY A 585 37.84 2.39 -3.10
N VAL A 586 38.00 3.72 -3.16
CA VAL A 586 39.10 4.36 -3.90
C VAL A 586 40.45 4.16 -3.21
N ALA A 587 40.48 4.16 -1.86
CA ALA A 587 41.70 3.91 -1.10
C ALA A 587 42.19 2.46 -1.26
N ASP A 588 41.24 1.48 -1.30
CA ASP A 588 41.59 0.06 -1.53
C ASP A 588 42.05 -0.20 -2.98
N GLU A 589 41.63 0.59 -3.97
CA GLU A 589 42.13 0.50 -5.36
C GLU A 589 43.49 1.17 -5.56
N GLN A 590 43.89 2.11 -4.71
CA GLN A 590 45.21 2.74 -4.75
C GLN A 590 46.31 1.98 -3.98
N THR A 591 45.90 0.98 -3.18
CA THR A 591 46.79 0.17 -2.38
C THR A 591 47.08 -1.22 -2.99
N VAL A 592 46.50 -1.52 -4.16
CA VAL A 592 46.78 -2.70 -4.99
C VAL A 592 47.50 -2.28 -6.26
#